data_40ddb99623182cc6704be1cbc121a699
#
_entry.id   40ddb99623182cc6704be1cbc121a699
#
_cell.length_a   1.000
_cell.length_b   1.000
_cell.length_c   1.000
_cell.angle_alpha   90.00
_cell.angle_beta   90.00
_cell.angle_gamma   90.00
#
_symmetry.space_group_name_H-M   'P 1'
#
loop_
_entity.id
_entity.type
_entity.pdbx_description
1 polymer ?
#
loop_
_entity_poly.entity_id
_entity_poly.type
_entity_poly.pdbx_seq_one_letter_code
_entity_poly.pdbx_strand_id
1 'polypeptide(L)'
;AHANCHLRYVVGTDPELILPALRRHLDGQGYPMIEIHEPPAENSGRFNAARTDPDHPWAIWMKATVQRMTGERTAILPNSGGSICNDVFQDVLGIPFVWMPLSYTGCSQHAPNEHILWSLTREGMGLVTGVYWDLGDPETAYRP
;
A
#
# COMPACT_ATOMS: atom_id res chain seq x y z
N ALA A 1 -14.06 25.06 16.06
CA ALA A 1 -14.18 23.99 15.08
C ALA A 1 -12.82 23.33 14.94
N HIS A 2 -12.80 22.01 14.65
CA HIS A 2 -11.58 21.28 14.34
C HIS A 2 -11.83 20.34 13.15
N ALA A 3 -10.76 19.99 12.45
CA ALA A 3 -10.77 19.03 11.37
C ALA A 3 -9.63 18.01 11.58
N ASN A 4 -9.92 16.74 11.37
CA ASN A 4 -8.91 15.70 11.30
C ASN A 4 -8.53 15.46 9.84
N CYS A 5 -7.24 15.49 9.55
CA CYS A 5 -6.73 15.31 8.20
C CYS A 5 -5.76 14.13 8.15
N HIS A 6 -5.93 13.27 7.17
CA HIS A 6 -4.97 12.23 6.85
C HIS A 6 -4.24 12.62 5.57
N LEU A 7 -2.95 12.83 5.66
CA LEU A 7 -2.12 13.09 4.49
C LEU A 7 -1.44 11.80 4.04
N ARG A 8 -1.61 11.48 2.76
CA ARG A 8 -0.92 10.36 2.11
C ARG A 8 0.11 10.95 1.15
N TYR A 9 1.31 10.42 1.20
CA TYR A 9 2.44 10.89 0.40
C TYR A 9 3.14 9.74 -0.30
N VAL A 10 3.95 10.04 -1.28
CA VAL A 10 4.70 9.07 -2.10
C VAL A 10 6.13 8.93 -1.59
N VAL A 11 6.81 7.86 -2.02
CA VAL A 11 8.25 7.68 -1.77
C VAL A 11 9.06 8.90 -2.22
N GLY A 12 10.09 9.25 -1.46
CA GLY A 12 10.90 10.46 -1.70
C GLY A 12 10.33 11.72 -1.06
N THR A 13 9.16 11.69 -0.44
CA THR A 13 8.66 12.77 0.40
C THR A 13 9.23 12.63 1.79
N ASP A 14 9.88 13.67 2.30
CA ASP A 14 10.33 13.72 3.69
C ASP A 14 9.15 14.06 4.61
N PRO A 15 8.67 13.13 5.45
CA PRO A 15 7.53 13.36 6.31
C PRO A 15 7.76 14.46 7.35
N GLU A 16 9.00 14.69 7.78
CA GLU A 16 9.34 15.72 8.78
C GLU A 16 9.16 17.15 8.22
N LEU A 17 9.16 17.31 6.90
CA LEU A 17 8.94 18.60 6.25
C LEU A 17 7.46 18.94 6.03
N ILE A 18 6.56 17.99 6.21
CA ILE A 18 5.13 18.16 5.88
C ILE A 18 4.48 19.21 6.79
N LEU A 19 4.60 19.06 8.10
CA LEU A 19 3.96 19.99 9.04
C LEU A 19 4.57 21.40 9.02
N PRO A 20 5.91 21.56 8.94
CA PRO A 20 6.50 22.86 8.70
C PRO A 20 6.02 23.52 7.40
N ALA A 21 5.85 22.73 6.34
CA ALA A 21 5.32 23.24 5.07
C ALA A 21 3.86 23.68 5.19
N LEU A 22 3.02 22.87 5.86
CA LEU A 22 1.63 23.20 6.14
C LEU A 22 1.53 24.51 6.96
N ARG A 23 2.35 24.66 8.00
CA ARG A 23 2.36 25.89 8.81
C ARG A 23 2.69 27.11 7.96
N ARG A 24 3.77 27.04 7.17
CA ARG A 24 4.13 28.14 6.26
C ARG A 24 3.01 28.47 5.27
N HIS A 25 2.33 27.43 4.75
CA HIS A 25 1.22 27.63 3.82
C HIS A 25 0.07 28.37 4.49
N LEU A 26 -0.36 27.93 5.67
CA LEU A 26 -1.46 28.55 6.40
C LEU A 26 -1.15 30.02 6.75
N ASP A 27 0.05 30.32 7.21
CA ASP A 27 0.50 31.68 7.51
C ASP A 27 0.48 32.55 6.26
N GLY A 28 1.00 32.03 5.16
CA GLY A 28 1.01 32.74 3.86
C GLY A 28 -0.37 32.99 3.27
N GLN A 29 -1.35 32.14 3.60
CA GLN A 29 -2.75 32.28 3.17
C GLN A 29 -3.59 33.13 4.14
N GLY A 30 -3.00 33.70 5.19
CA GLY A 30 -3.69 34.56 6.14
C GLY A 30 -4.45 33.81 7.25
N TYR A 31 -4.07 32.57 7.53
CA TYR A 31 -4.68 31.73 8.58
C TYR A 31 -3.72 31.41 9.75
N PRO A 32 -3.00 32.40 10.33
CA PRO A 32 -2.06 32.14 11.41
C PRO A 32 -2.75 31.65 12.70
N MET A 33 -4.06 31.85 12.82
CA MET A 33 -4.86 31.43 13.98
C MET A 33 -5.17 29.93 14.00
N ILE A 34 -4.88 29.20 12.93
CA ILE A 34 -5.11 27.75 12.90
C ILE A 34 -3.98 27.07 13.68
N GLU A 35 -4.35 26.33 14.71
CA GLU A 35 -3.44 25.48 15.45
C GLU A 35 -3.34 24.10 14.78
N ILE A 36 -2.13 23.59 14.67
CA ILE A 36 -1.86 22.25 14.15
C ILE A 36 -1.53 21.36 15.34
N HIS A 37 -2.32 20.31 15.54
CA HIS A 37 -2.12 19.33 16.59
C HIS A 37 -1.74 17.99 15.96
N GLU A 38 -0.61 17.42 16.41
CA GLU A 38 -0.24 16.06 16.03
C GLU A 38 -0.78 15.07 17.07
N PRO A 39 -1.29 13.92 16.63
CA PRO A 39 -1.60 12.85 17.57
C PRO A 39 -0.31 12.36 18.26
N PRO A 40 -0.39 11.85 19.50
CA PRO A 40 0.74 11.18 20.14
C PRO A 40 1.31 10.09 19.26
N ALA A 41 2.63 9.86 19.32
CA ALA A 41 3.33 8.92 18.43
C ALA A 41 2.74 7.50 18.47
N GLU A 42 2.34 7.05 19.65
CA GLU A 42 1.66 5.76 19.87
C GLU A 42 0.30 5.62 19.18
N ASN A 43 -0.33 6.74 18.84
CA ASN A 43 -1.64 6.80 18.18
C ASN A 43 -1.56 7.35 16.75
N SER A 44 -0.37 7.60 16.24
CA SER A 44 -0.20 8.27 14.95
C SER A 44 -0.59 7.40 13.76
N GLY A 45 -0.55 6.07 13.91
CA GLY A 45 -0.80 5.14 12.79
C GLY A 45 0.09 5.43 11.57
N ARG A 46 1.29 6.00 11.81
CA ARG A 46 2.20 6.43 10.74
C ARG A 46 2.85 5.23 10.07
N PHE A 47 2.71 5.15 8.78
CA PHE A 47 3.50 4.29 7.90
C PHE A 47 4.22 5.17 6.89
N ASN A 48 5.49 4.89 6.64
CA ASN A 48 6.21 5.55 5.58
C ASN A 48 5.73 5.06 4.22
N ALA A 49 5.86 5.91 3.21
CA ALA A 49 5.59 5.49 1.84
C ALA A 49 6.66 4.48 1.42
N ALA A 50 6.24 3.32 0.95
CA ALA A 50 7.13 2.26 0.49
C ALA A 50 6.73 1.84 -0.92
N ARG A 51 7.71 1.43 -1.74
CA ARG A 51 7.47 0.98 -3.11
C ARG A 51 8.55 0.01 -3.55
N THR A 52 8.15 -1.20 -3.93
CA THR A 52 9.03 -2.08 -4.71
C THR A 52 9.07 -1.57 -6.15
N ASP A 53 10.26 -1.53 -6.75
CA ASP A 53 10.41 -1.21 -8.17
C ASP A 53 9.57 -2.18 -9.01
N PRO A 54 8.71 -1.71 -9.92
CA PRO A 54 7.94 -2.59 -10.79
C PRO A 54 8.79 -3.50 -11.67
N ASP A 55 10.04 -3.11 -11.95
CA ASP A 55 11.01 -3.91 -12.70
C ASP A 55 11.86 -4.82 -11.79
N HIS A 56 11.61 -4.83 -10.48
CA HIS A 56 12.27 -5.75 -9.57
C HIS A 56 11.93 -7.21 -9.93
N PRO A 57 12.89 -8.15 -9.94
CA PRO A 57 12.64 -9.54 -10.33
C PRO A 57 11.48 -10.19 -9.58
N TRP A 58 11.31 -9.88 -8.30
CA TRP A 58 10.16 -10.34 -7.50
C TRP A 58 8.82 -9.86 -8.05
N ALA A 59 8.70 -8.58 -8.41
CA ALA A 59 7.46 -8.01 -8.96
C ALA A 59 7.12 -8.61 -10.33
N ILE A 60 8.14 -8.80 -11.17
CA ILE A 60 8.02 -9.44 -12.49
C ILE A 60 7.56 -10.89 -12.33
N TRP A 61 8.20 -11.64 -11.43
CA TRP A 61 7.85 -13.03 -11.16
C TRP A 61 6.40 -13.15 -10.65
N MET A 62 6.01 -12.34 -9.66
CA MET A 62 4.65 -12.32 -9.13
C MET A 62 3.61 -12.01 -10.21
N LYS A 63 3.88 -11.03 -11.06
CA LYS A 63 3.02 -10.70 -12.20
C LYS A 63 2.86 -11.89 -13.14
N ALA A 64 3.96 -12.54 -13.50
CA ALA A 64 3.94 -13.70 -14.40
C ALA A 64 3.19 -14.89 -13.78
N THR A 65 3.37 -15.13 -12.48
CA THR A 65 2.68 -16.18 -11.73
C THR A 65 1.17 -15.94 -11.72
N VAL A 66 0.73 -14.74 -11.33
CA VAL A 66 -0.71 -14.38 -11.32
C VAL A 66 -1.31 -14.49 -12.72
N GLN A 67 -0.62 -13.99 -13.74
CA GLN A 67 -1.08 -14.08 -15.13
C GLN A 67 -1.21 -15.54 -15.62
N ARG A 68 -0.28 -16.40 -15.24
CA ARG A 68 -0.32 -17.83 -15.59
C ARG A 68 -1.51 -18.52 -14.95
N MET A 69 -1.80 -18.19 -13.69
CA MET A 69 -2.89 -18.79 -12.92
C MET A 69 -4.26 -18.34 -13.38
N THR A 70 -4.42 -17.07 -13.73
CA THR A 70 -5.70 -16.49 -14.11
C THR A 70 -5.98 -16.60 -15.60
N GLY A 71 -4.95 -16.76 -16.44
CA GLY A 71 -5.06 -16.60 -17.88
C GLY A 71 -5.27 -15.16 -18.35
N GLU A 72 -5.35 -14.20 -17.41
CA GLU A 72 -5.65 -12.81 -17.67
C GLU A 72 -4.41 -11.92 -17.59
N ARG A 73 -4.42 -10.82 -18.34
CA ARG A 73 -3.33 -9.85 -18.30
C ARG A 73 -3.29 -9.15 -16.94
N THR A 74 -2.27 -9.43 -16.17
CA THR A 74 -2.05 -8.81 -14.85
C THR A 74 -1.43 -7.43 -14.99
N ALA A 75 -2.06 -6.43 -14.37
CA ALA A 75 -1.52 -5.07 -14.29
C ALA A 75 -0.72 -4.89 -12.98
N ILE A 76 0.37 -4.13 -13.06
CA ILE A 76 1.05 -3.58 -11.89
C ILE A 76 0.59 -2.13 -11.74
N LEU A 77 0.01 -1.82 -10.59
CA LEU A 77 -0.29 -0.45 -10.21
C LEU A 77 0.91 0.10 -9.43
N PRO A 78 1.61 1.10 -9.96
CA PRO A 78 2.85 1.58 -9.35
C PRO A 78 2.61 2.38 -8.07
N ASN A 79 1.37 2.77 -7.81
CA ASN A 79 0.98 3.53 -6.63
C ASN A 79 -0.44 3.19 -6.18
N SER A 80 -0.64 3.17 -4.88
CA SER A 80 -1.95 2.99 -4.26
C SER A 80 -2.06 3.90 -3.04
N GLY A 81 -3.24 4.45 -2.78
CA GLY A 81 -3.52 5.26 -1.60
C GLY A 81 -3.71 4.46 -0.31
N GLY A 82 -3.57 3.15 -0.34
CA GLY A 82 -3.63 2.30 0.86
C GLY A 82 -2.38 2.43 1.73
N SER A 83 -2.50 2.13 3.01
CA SER A 83 -1.38 2.11 3.95
C SER A 83 -1.40 0.81 4.75
N ILE A 84 -0.30 0.08 4.67
CA ILE A 84 0.03 -1.08 5.52
C ILE A 84 1.51 -0.99 5.85
N CYS A 85 2.00 -1.78 6.79
CA CYS A 85 3.39 -1.73 7.29
C CYS A 85 4.45 -2.22 6.26
N ASN A 86 4.29 -1.88 4.98
CA ASN A 86 5.22 -2.29 3.92
C ASN A 86 6.60 -1.63 4.03
N ASP A 87 6.66 -0.45 4.64
CA ASP A 87 7.90 0.25 4.96
C ASP A 87 8.81 -0.58 5.86
N VAL A 88 8.26 -1.33 6.82
CA VAL A 88 9.05 -2.22 7.67
C VAL A 88 9.72 -3.32 6.84
N PHE A 89 9.00 -3.93 5.90
CA PHE A 89 9.57 -4.97 5.04
C PHE A 89 10.66 -4.40 4.13
N GLN A 90 10.40 -3.27 3.50
CA GLN A 90 11.33 -2.69 2.54
C GLN A 90 12.52 -1.98 3.21
N ASP A 91 12.25 -1.07 4.15
CA ASP A 91 13.26 -0.14 4.67
C ASP A 91 14.04 -0.73 5.84
N VAL A 92 13.42 -1.61 6.64
CA VAL A 92 14.07 -2.22 7.81
C VAL A 92 14.64 -3.60 7.46
N LEU A 93 13.87 -4.43 6.75
CA LEU A 93 14.27 -5.80 6.44
C LEU A 93 14.93 -5.95 5.06
N GLY A 94 14.85 -4.95 4.19
CA GLY A 94 15.37 -5.02 2.82
C GLY A 94 14.67 -6.05 1.94
N ILE A 95 13.42 -6.39 2.24
CA ILE A 95 12.65 -7.42 1.54
C ILE A 95 11.66 -6.73 0.58
N PRO A 96 11.68 -7.08 -0.73
CA PRO A 96 10.70 -6.59 -1.67
C PRO A 96 9.30 -7.13 -1.33
N PHE A 97 8.29 -6.32 -1.56
CA PHE A 97 6.91 -6.72 -1.34
C PHE A 97 6.05 -6.49 -2.59
N VAL A 98 4.98 -7.27 -2.71
CA VAL A 98 3.90 -7.06 -3.67
C VAL A 98 2.59 -7.15 -2.92
N TRP A 99 1.73 -6.15 -3.11
CA TRP A 99 0.41 -6.11 -2.52
C TRP A 99 -0.64 -6.62 -3.53
N MET A 100 -1.35 -7.70 -3.18
CA MET A 100 -2.49 -8.21 -3.92
C MET A 100 -3.77 -7.89 -3.14
N PRO A 101 -4.46 -6.78 -3.44
CA PRO A 101 -5.71 -6.46 -2.74
C PRO A 101 -6.84 -7.37 -3.19
N LEU A 102 -7.67 -7.81 -2.24
CA LEU A 102 -8.89 -8.59 -2.48
C LEU A 102 -10.15 -7.74 -2.28
N SER A 103 -9.99 -6.44 -2.19
CA SER A 103 -11.09 -5.48 -2.12
C SER A 103 -11.52 -5.04 -3.53
N TYR A 104 -12.71 -4.46 -3.63
CA TYR A 104 -13.24 -3.89 -4.86
C TYR A 104 -13.97 -2.57 -4.56
N THR A 105 -14.25 -1.78 -5.59
CA THR A 105 -14.79 -0.41 -5.42
C THR A 105 -16.11 -0.37 -4.65
N GLY A 106 -16.95 -1.40 -4.75
CA GLY A 106 -18.25 -1.47 -4.08
C GLY A 106 -18.21 -2.04 -2.67
N CYS A 107 -17.03 -2.38 -2.11
CA CYS A 107 -16.93 -3.05 -0.80
C CYS A 107 -17.21 -2.14 0.40
N SER A 108 -17.43 -0.85 0.17
CA SER A 108 -17.65 0.16 1.23
C SER A 108 -16.51 0.22 2.25
N GLN A 109 -15.25 0.09 1.80
CA GLN A 109 -14.07 0.05 2.66
C GLN A 109 -14.06 1.25 3.63
N HIS A 110 -13.89 0.97 4.91
CA HIS A 110 -13.90 1.96 6.02
C HIS A 110 -15.23 2.71 6.18
N ALA A 111 -16.34 2.14 5.71
CA ALA A 111 -17.67 2.73 5.79
C ALA A 111 -18.70 1.72 6.33
N PRO A 112 -19.92 2.18 6.70
CA PRO A 112 -21.00 1.27 7.06
C PRO A 112 -21.28 0.25 5.97
N ASN A 113 -21.59 -0.98 6.38
CA ASN A 113 -21.82 -2.13 5.50
C ASN A 113 -20.58 -2.56 4.69
N GLU A 114 -19.38 -2.31 5.20
CA GLU A 114 -18.16 -2.88 4.63
C GLU A 114 -18.30 -4.40 4.52
N HIS A 115 -17.98 -4.94 3.36
CA HIS A 115 -18.16 -6.35 3.07
C HIS A 115 -17.16 -6.85 2.04
N ILE A 116 -17.00 -8.15 1.99
CA ILE A 116 -16.21 -8.85 0.99
C ILE A 116 -17.10 -9.79 0.19
N LEU A 117 -16.84 -9.94 -1.11
CA LEU A 117 -17.52 -10.93 -1.94
C LEU A 117 -16.88 -12.30 -1.75
N TRP A 118 -17.73 -13.32 -1.54
CA TRP A 118 -17.26 -14.69 -1.43
C TRP A 118 -16.50 -15.17 -2.67
N SER A 119 -16.92 -14.73 -3.86
CA SER A 119 -16.21 -15.02 -5.11
C SER A 119 -14.79 -14.50 -5.11
N LEU A 120 -14.57 -13.24 -4.69
CA LEU A 120 -13.22 -12.64 -4.59
C LEU A 120 -12.38 -13.32 -3.52
N THR A 121 -12.98 -13.69 -2.38
CA THR A 121 -12.27 -14.43 -1.33
C THR A 121 -11.77 -15.76 -1.86
N ARG A 122 -12.63 -16.52 -2.54
CA ARG A 122 -12.30 -17.81 -3.13
C ARG A 122 -11.20 -17.70 -4.19
N GLU A 123 -11.31 -16.71 -5.07
CA GLU A 123 -10.29 -16.41 -6.07
C GLU A 123 -8.96 -16.07 -5.42
N GLY A 124 -8.97 -15.17 -4.44
CA GLY A 124 -7.76 -14.77 -3.70
C GLY A 124 -7.09 -15.93 -2.98
N MET A 125 -7.86 -16.83 -2.36
CA MET A 125 -7.31 -18.06 -1.76
C MET A 125 -6.62 -18.93 -2.81
N GLY A 126 -7.23 -19.07 -3.99
CA GLY A 126 -6.63 -19.78 -5.12
C GLY A 126 -5.32 -19.16 -5.57
N LEU A 127 -5.31 -17.83 -5.75
CA LEU A 127 -4.11 -17.08 -6.14
C LEU A 127 -2.97 -17.23 -5.12
N VAL A 128 -3.26 -17.04 -3.83
CA VAL A 128 -2.25 -17.18 -2.78
C VAL A 128 -1.70 -18.60 -2.73
N THR A 129 -2.58 -19.60 -2.79
CA THR A 129 -2.18 -21.01 -2.83
C THR A 129 -1.26 -21.30 -4.01
N GLY A 130 -1.61 -20.80 -5.20
CA GLY A 130 -0.80 -20.99 -6.39
C GLY A 130 0.56 -20.28 -6.33
N VAL A 131 0.62 -19.09 -5.73
CA VAL A 131 1.91 -18.41 -5.49
C VAL A 131 2.82 -19.27 -4.62
N TYR A 132 2.30 -19.84 -3.53
CA TYR A 132 3.11 -20.73 -2.68
C TYR A 132 3.50 -22.03 -3.40
N TRP A 133 2.61 -22.56 -4.23
CA TRP A 133 2.92 -23.72 -5.06
C TRP A 133 4.07 -23.42 -6.02
N ASP A 134 3.98 -22.32 -6.76
CA ASP A 134 5.00 -21.90 -7.72
C ASP A 134 6.35 -21.60 -7.05
N LEU A 135 6.35 -21.10 -5.82
CA LEU A 135 7.58 -20.89 -5.04
C LEU A 135 8.28 -22.21 -4.71
N GLY A 136 7.53 -23.29 -4.53
CA GLY A 136 8.05 -24.62 -4.23
C GLY A 136 8.41 -25.45 -5.46
N ASP A 137 7.93 -25.08 -6.65
CA ASP A 137 8.14 -25.83 -7.89
C ASP A 137 9.49 -25.46 -8.51
N PRO A 138 10.39 -26.43 -8.76
CA PRO A 138 11.70 -26.16 -9.37
C PRO A 138 11.66 -25.45 -10.71
N GLU A 139 10.59 -25.60 -11.50
CA GLU A 139 10.43 -25.00 -12.82
C GLU A 139 9.95 -23.55 -12.77
N THR A 140 9.20 -23.18 -11.75
CA THR A 140 8.54 -21.88 -11.63
C THR A 140 9.03 -21.04 -10.46
N ALA A 141 9.82 -21.61 -9.54
CA ALA A 141 10.30 -20.94 -8.34
C ALA A 141 11.00 -19.61 -8.64
N TYR A 142 10.72 -18.61 -7.82
CA TYR A 142 11.48 -17.36 -7.83
C TYR A 142 12.96 -17.63 -7.54
N ARG A 143 13.81 -17.11 -8.38
CA ARG A 143 15.27 -17.12 -8.22
C ARG A 143 15.77 -15.69 -8.33
N PRO A 144 16.31 -15.10 -7.23
CA PRO A 144 16.83 -13.74 -7.20
C PRO A 144 18.06 -13.56 -8.11
#